data_98e9d3c222dfec6605f44d7ef3f55e17
#
_entry.id   98e9d3c222dfec6605f44d7ef3f55e17
#
_cell.length_a   1.000
_cell.length_b   1.000
_cell.length_c   1.000
_cell.angle_alpha   90.00
_cell.angle_beta   90.00
_cell.angle_gamma   90.00
#
_symmetry.space_group_name_H-M   'P 1'
#
loop_
_entity.id
_entity.type
_entity.pdbx_description
1 polymer ?
#
loop_
_entity_poly.entity_id
_entity_poly.type
_entity_poly.pdbx_seq_one_letter_code
_entity_poly.pdbx_strand_id
1 'polypeptide(L)'
;QNRKRQTEAEKPKKKNPRKQEDEAPPKTVTTEEILQYVDKLAESWEERFEEHHHNSYVVRYATFCLCFGAEKEEAVKHMADKFGGEYADTERVAREIYKHTERLGTWKIRQQGDDEQKRYTSMRALLGWLGARYEMHHNTLSNQYEVRAINTGEKLYLDWTEVDTRVSNSLFVKMELENICTTQKKLDTVIRSNFSPEFNPMEEYLKSLPKWDGKTDYIAELAHRVTVMQTGGYRHTEEDFVYAFKKWLVNMVVCWVRPDVTNQSIMVFVGKGGIFKTTFFDHLLPPHLRKYFANDSTGDYKNKDFLQMCASKAIVCLDEFSCLRGKNLDSFKSNITKRNISMRIPYAEWDCILQNNAGFCATSNEVHIIDDDENRRFLIWRIEKIKSPIDFPFNYEGIYSQAVALAQEVIEKRRRGEPCDWVYWFTKEENEEIQRHNLYFRVNNYIAERINKFYRVPDADTPSEFCKFVTASDVMERICTNPAFRQSMSNKDISMFMEALGFKKIHRKTGNGWKVIEMRPDEIENNQKMDGSENIPPGDLPF
;
A
#
# COMPACT_ATOMS: atom_id res chain seq x y z
N GLN A 1 43.28 -43.61 -8.77
CA GLN A 1 44.14 -43.60 -7.55
C GLN A 1 43.27 -43.13 -6.38
N ASN A 2 43.01 -44.10 -5.48
CA ASN A 2 42.29 -43.94 -4.20
C ASN A 2 43.10 -43.09 -3.23
N ARG A 3 42.46 -42.12 -2.56
CA ARG A 3 42.88 -41.67 -1.22
C ARG A 3 41.65 -41.56 -0.30
N LYS A 4 41.58 -42.54 0.60
CA LYS A 4 40.70 -42.56 1.78
C LYS A 4 41.00 -41.34 2.65
N ARG A 5 39.98 -40.59 3.07
CA ARG A 5 40.05 -39.73 4.25
C ARG A 5 39.31 -40.40 5.39
N GLN A 6 40.05 -40.67 6.42
CA GLN A 6 39.59 -41.23 7.71
C GLN A 6 38.78 -40.12 8.43
N THR A 7 37.60 -40.50 8.90
CA THR A 7 36.79 -39.74 9.83
C THR A 7 37.27 -40.00 11.25
N GLU A 8 37.81 -38.99 11.90
CA GLU A 8 38.04 -39.02 13.36
C GLU A 8 36.72 -38.84 14.09
N ALA A 9 36.42 -39.81 14.97
CA ALA A 9 35.25 -39.83 15.85
C ALA A 9 35.50 -38.89 17.04
N GLU A 10 34.71 -37.86 17.22
CA GLU A 10 34.66 -37.05 18.43
C GLU A 10 34.12 -37.85 19.62
N LYS A 11 34.88 -37.87 20.70
CA LYS A 11 34.47 -38.48 21.99
C LYS A 11 33.41 -37.62 22.68
N PRO A 12 32.39 -38.24 23.31
CA PRO A 12 31.34 -37.50 24.01
C PRO A 12 31.88 -36.82 25.28
N LYS A 13 31.65 -35.49 25.38
CA LYS A 13 31.96 -34.73 26.62
C LYS A 13 31.05 -35.22 27.76
N LYS A 14 31.67 -35.66 28.87
CA LYS A 14 31.01 -35.98 30.13
C LYS A 14 30.29 -34.77 30.68
N LYS A 15 28.96 -34.84 30.83
CA LYS A 15 28.14 -33.91 31.61
C LYS A 15 28.46 -34.12 33.10
N ASN A 16 28.93 -33.08 33.77
CA ASN A 16 29.02 -33.04 35.22
C ASN A 16 27.61 -33.04 35.82
N PRO A 17 27.33 -33.84 36.84
CA PRO A 17 26.06 -33.78 37.56
C PRO A 17 25.98 -32.45 38.32
N ARG A 18 24.98 -31.62 38.00
CA ARG A 18 24.65 -30.44 38.84
C ARG A 18 24.17 -30.98 40.20
N LYS A 19 24.88 -30.52 41.25
CA LYS A 19 24.39 -30.65 42.63
C LYS A 19 23.04 -29.94 42.71
N GLN A 20 21.98 -30.67 43.11
CA GLN A 20 20.77 -30.07 43.64
C GLN A 20 21.15 -29.45 44.97
N GLU A 21 21.25 -28.11 44.99
CA GLU A 21 21.19 -27.36 46.22
C GLU A 21 19.73 -27.27 46.62
N ASP A 22 19.42 -27.69 47.83
CA ASP A 22 18.08 -27.57 48.44
C ASP A 22 17.71 -26.07 48.50
N GLU A 23 16.84 -25.64 47.61
CA GLU A 23 16.25 -24.30 47.65
C GLU A 23 15.36 -24.19 48.92
N ALA A 24 15.77 -23.31 49.82
CA ALA A 24 14.92 -22.91 50.93
C ALA A 24 13.56 -22.38 50.37
N PRO A 25 12.41 -22.68 51.01
CA PRO A 25 11.13 -22.24 50.53
C PRO A 25 11.13 -20.70 50.39
N PRO A 26 10.58 -20.14 49.30
CA PRO A 26 10.60 -18.70 49.05
C PRO A 26 9.91 -17.98 50.26
N LYS A 27 10.59 -17.01 50.85
CA LYS A 27 9.99 -16.15 51.87
C LYS A 27 8.71 -15.52 51.30
N THR A 28 7.57 -15.87 51.85
CA THR A 28 6.29 -15.23 51.56
C THR A 28 6.36 -13.78 52.07
N VAL A 29 6.26 -12.82 51.16
CA VAL A 29 6.23 -11.39 51.47
C VAL A 29 4.91 -11.14 52.20
N THR A 30 4.95 -10.49 53.36
CA THR A 30 3.76 -10.19 54.15
C THR A 30 3.00 -9.01 53.55
N THR A 31 1.70 -8.90 53.82
CA THR A 31 0.89 -7.74 53.38
C THR A 31 1.48 -6.41 53.92
N GLU A 32 2.00 -6.40 55.12
CA GLU A 32 2.64 -5.21 55.70
C GLU A 32 3.90 -4.77 54.91
N GLU A 33 4.75 -5.71 54.50
CA GLU A 33 5.92 -5.44 53.63
C GLU A 33 5.48 -4.88 52.27
N ILE A 34 4.37 -5.40 51.71
CA ILE A 34 3.78 -4.90 50.46
C ILE A 34 3.30 -3.47 50.61
N LEU A 35 2.58 -3.15 51.66
CA LEU A 35 2.05 -1.80 51.93
C LEU A 35 3.18 -0.80 52.11
N GLN A 36 4.20 -1.14 52.92
CA GLN A 36 5.40 -0.29 53.07
C GLN A 36 6.14 -0.06 51.75
N TYR A 37 6.19 -1.07 50.89
CA TYR A 37 6.79 -0.94 49.59
C TYR A 37 6.01 -0.01 48.66
N VAL A 38 4.66 -0.12 48.64
CA VAL A 38 3.78 0.73 47.84
C VAL A 38 3.83 2.18 48.39
N ASP A 39 3.94 2.38 49.71
CA ASP A 39 4.13 3.70 50.30
C ASP A 39 5.37 4.41 49.79
N LYS A 40 6.52 3.74 49.82
CA LYS A 40 7.78 4.27 49.27
C LYS A 40 7.70 4.53 47.77
N LEU A 41 7.01 3.66 47.03
CA LEU A 41 6.83 3.82 45.60
C LEU A 41 5.96 5.05 45.30
N ALA A 42 4.91 5.28 46.08
CA ALA A 42 4.01 6.42 45.93
C ALA A 42 4.69 7.78 46.19
N GLU A 43 5.74 7.82 47.03
CA GLU A 43 6.58 9.02 47.21
C GLU A 43 7.31 9.45 45.92
N SER A 44 7.60 8.51 45.04
CA SER A 44 8.26 8.77 43.76
C SER A 44 7.32 9.17 42.61
N TRP A 45 6.01 9.14 42.85
CA TRP A 45 5.05 9.49 41.81
C TRP A 45 5.01 11.00 41.56
N GLU A 46 4.90 11.40 40.28
CA GLU A 46 4.70 12.81 39.90
C GLU A 46 3.32 13.33 40.32
N GLU A 47 2.30 12.46 40.27
CA GLU A 47 0.95 12.76 40.73
C GLU A 47 0.90 12.72 42.26
N ARG A 48 0.47 13.84 42.87
CA ARG A 48 0.33 13.96 44.29
C ARG A 48 -1.12 13.73 44.72
N PHE A 49 -1.30 13.38 46.01
CA PHE A 49 -2.62 13.28 46.61
C PHE A 49 -3.13 14.70 46.96
N GLU A 50 -3.75 15.37 45.96
CA GLU A 50 -4.19 16.76 46.00
C GLU A 50 -5.66 16.87 45.57
N GLU A 51 -6.28 18.02 45.87
CA GLU A 51 -7.67 18.33 45.51
C GLU A 51 -7.86 18.17 43.97
N HIS A 52 -8.94 17.50 43.56
CA HIS A 52 -9.28 17.06 42.21
C HIS A 52 -8.54 15.79 41.67
N HIS A 53 -7.49 15.30 42.34
CA HIS A 53 -6.75 14.10 41.94
C HIS A 53 -6.89 12.91 42.90
N HIS A 54 -7.64 13.06 44.03
CA HIS A 54 -7.79 12.03 45.07
C HIS A 54 -8.25 10.69 44.51
N ASN A 55 -9.25 10.69 43.60
CA ASN A 55 -9.79 9.45 43.05
C ASN A 55 -8.75 8.69 42.20
N SER A 56 -8.07 9.37 41.27
CA SER A 56 -7.05 8.76 40.40
C SER A 56 -5.89 8.23 41.21
N TYR A 57 -5.46 8.97 42.22
CA TYR A 57 -4.40 8.57 43.14
C TYR A 57 -4.76 7.31 43.95
N VAL A 58 -5.95 7.26 44.56
CA VAL A 58 -6.42 6.10 45.31
C VAL A 58 -6.61 4.88 44.42
N VAL A 59 -7.16 5.05 43.22
CA VAL A 59 -7.28 3.96 42.20
C VAL A 59 -5.90 3.39 41.87
N ARG A 60 -4.92 4.26 41.64
CA ARG A 60 -3.54 3.85 41.35
C ARG A 60 -2.94 3.13 42.54
N TYR A 61 -3.04 3.67 43.73
CA TYR A 61 -2.51 3.07 44.96
C TYR A 61 -3.14 1.69 45.22
N ALA A 62 -4.46 1.57 45.18
CA ALA A 62 -5.18 0.31 45.34
C ALA A 62 -4.80 -0.75 44.29
N THR A 63 -4.59 -0.30 43.05
CA THR A 63 -4.14 -1.19 41.97
C THR A 63 -2.74 -1.76 42.25
N PHE A 64 -1.83 -0.95 42.80
CA PHE A 64 -0.50 -1.42 43.17
C PHE A 64 -0.56 -2.43 44.32
N CYS A 65 -1.34 -2.13 45.39
CA CYS A 65 -1.56 -3.05 46.48
C CYS A 65 -2.12 -4.40 46.03
N LEU A 66 -3.15 -4.38 45.18
CA LEU A 66 -3.75 -5.57 44.57
C LEU A 66 -2.72 -6.36 43.73
N CYS A 67 -2.02 -5.68 42.83
CA CYS A 67 -1.07 -6.33 41.91
C CYS A 67 0.12 -6.93 42.65
N PHE A 68 0.59 -6.31 43.75
CA PHE A 68 1.64 -6.90 44.59
C PHE A 68 1.12 -8.00 45.53
N GLY A 69 -0.20 -8.17 45.65
CA GLY A 69 -0.80 -9.28 46.40
C GLY A 69 -1.06 -8.97 47.86
N ALA A 70 -1.21 -7.68 48.22
CA ALA A 70 -1.66 -7.30 49.57
C ALA A 70 -3.04 -7.90 49.87
N GLU A 71 -3.25 -8.34 51.11
CA GLU A 71 -4.54 -8.85 51.54
C GLU A 71 -5.57 -7.72 51.53
N LYS A 72 -6.80 -8.01 51.06
CA LYS A 72 -7.81 -7.01 50.75
C LYS A 72 -8.18 -6.14 51.97
N GLU A 73 -8.54 -6.77 53.09
CA GLU A 73 -9.05 -6.03 54.22
C GLU A 73 -7.96 -5.19 54.90
N GLU A 74 -6.72 -5.68 54.94
CA GLU A 74 -5.57 -4.95 55.44
C GLU A 74 -5.22 -3.76 54.55
N ALA A 75 -5.22 -3.95 53.22
CA ALA A 75 -4.94 -2.88 52.24
C ALA A 75 -6.04 -1.80 52.26
N VAL A 76 -7.30 -2.21 52.30
CA VAL A 76 -8.43 -1.26 52.42
C VAL A 76 -8.33 -0.44 53.68
N LYS A 77 -8.04 -1.07 54.81
CA LYS A 77 -7.86 -0.38 56.09
C LYS A 77 -6.69 0.60 56.04
N HIS A 78 -5.54 0.17 55.56
CA HIS A 78 -4.37 1.05 55.41
C HIS A 78 -4.66 2.28 54.56
N MET A 79 -5.35 2.12 53.42
CA MET A 79 -5.74 3.25 52.58
C MET A 79 -6.77 4.15 53.25
N ALA A 80 -7.75 3.59 53.96
CA ALA A 80 -8.75 4.36 54.68
C ALA A 80 -8.10 5.21 55.79
N ASP A 81 -7.17 4.62 56.56
CA ASP A 81 -6.41 5.32 57.60
C ASP A 81 -5.53 6.45 57.03
N LYS A 82 -4.95 6.21 55.81
CA LYS A 82 -4.02 7.16 55.20
C LYS A 82 -4.69 8.29 54.40
N PHE A 83 -5.74 7.98 53.65
CA PHE A 83 -6.36 8.91 52.71
C PHE A 83 -7.81 9.27 53.05
N GLY A 84 -8.47 8.49 53.93
CA GLY A 84 -9.89 8.63 54.21
C GLY A 84 -10.27 9.94 54.88
N GLY A 85 -9.32 10.61 55.58
CA GLY A 85 -9.55 11.91 56.19
C GLY A 85 -9.75 13.04 55.16
N GLU A 86 -9.12 12.94 54.01
CA GLU A 86 -9.20 13.94 52.92
C GLU A 86 -10.11 13.50 51.78
N TYR A 87 -10.31 12.19 51.60
CA TYR A 87 -11.15 11.62 50.54
C TYR A 87 -12.06 10.51 51.08
N ALA A 88 -13.30 10.87 51.41
CA ALA A 88 -14.28 9.99 52.06
C ALA A 88 -14.61 8.72 51.25
N ASP A 89 -14.46 8.74 49.93
CA ASP A 89 -14.71 7.59 49.02
C ASP A 89 -13.57 6.58 48.97
N THR A 90 -12.45 6.78 49.66
CA THR A 90 -11.24 5.94 49.61
C THR A 90 -11.56 4.45 49.79
N GLU A 91 -12.31 4.10 50.80
CA GLU A 91 -12.66 2.72 51.11
C GLU A 91 -13.51 2.08 50.00
N ARG A 92 -14.49 2.82 49.49
CA ARG A 92 -15.34 2.37 48.40
C ARG A 92 -14.53 2.12 47.12
N VAL A 93 -13.64 3.02 46.74
CA VAL A 93 -12.76 2.92 45.57
C VAL A 93 -11.80 1.74 45.71
N ALA A 94 -11.17 1.59 46.90
CA ALA A 94 -10.27 0.48 47.14
C ALA A 94 -10.97 -0.88 47.03
N ARG A 95 -12.17 -1.02 47.65
CA ARG A 95 -12.97 -2.24 47.52
C ARG A 95 -13.41 -2.56 46.10
N GLU A 96 -13.69 -1.55 45.30
CA GLU A 96 -14.02 -1.72 43.89
C GLU A 96 -12.83 -2.28 43.09
N ILE A 97 -11.62 -1.74 43.27
CA ILE A 97 -10.41 -2.23 42.62
C ILE A 97 -10.12 -3.69 43.00
N TYR A 98 -10.34 -4.07 44.25
CA TYR A 98 -10.14 -5.44 44.75
C TYR A 98 -11.19 -6.46 44.25
N LYS A 99 -12.18 -6.06 43.46
CA LYS A 99 -13.04 -7.00 42.69
C LYS A 99 -12.30 -7.65 41.51
N HIS A 100 -11.22 -7.06 41.06
CA HIS A 100 -10.40 -7.56 39.97
C HIS A 100 -9.39 -8.63 40.43
N THR A 101 -9.91 -9.73 40.96
CA THR A 101 -9.10 -10.81 41.58
C THR A 101 -8.11 -11.46 40.62
N GLU A 102 -8.31 -11.36 39.30
CA GLU A 102 -7.39 -11.81 38.28
C GLU A 102 -6.03 -11.08 38.31
N ARG A 103 -5.99 -9.91 38.97
CA ARG A 103 -4.76 -9.11 39.11
C ARG A 103 -4.02 -9.33 40.40
N LEU A 104 -4.60 -10.08 41.34
CA LEU A 104 -4.03 -10.27 42.68
C LEU A 104 -2.68 -10.99 42.59
N GLY A 105 -1.64 -10.37 43.17
CA GLY A 105 -0.29 -10.95 43.27
C GLY A 105 0.40 -11.17 41.91
N THR A 106 -0.01 -10.45 40.89
CA THR A 106 0.63 -10.56 39.57
C THR A 106 2.01 -9.89 39.52
N TRP A 107 2.32 -9.00 40.44
CA TRP A 107 3.59 -8.29 40.56
C TRP A 107 4.41 -8.81 41.74
N LYS A 108 5.76 -8.66 41.69
CA LYS A 108 6.66 -9.07 42.76
C LYS A 108 7.46 -7.89 43.29
N ILE A 109 7.60 -7.79 44.59
CA ILE A 109 8.41 -6.77 45.25
C ILE A 109 9.91 -7.09 45.04
N ARG A 110 10.68 -6.04 44.77
CA ARG A 110 12.16 -6.09 44.73
C ARG A 110 12.68 -6.04 46.20
N GLN A 111 13.29 -7.11 46.68
CA GLN A 111 13.95 -7.09 47.99
C GLN A 111 15.40 -6.54 47.82
N GLN A 112 15.78 -5.61 48.73
CA GLN A 112 17.16 -5.12 48.81
C GLN A 112 18.10 -6.29 49.22
N GLY A 113 18.95 -6.76 48.28
CA GLY A 113 19.89 -7.85 48.49
C GLY A 113 19.95 -8.89 47.38
N ASP A 114 19.05 -8.84 46.41
CA ASP A 114 18.98 -9.80 45.28
C ASP A 114 19.78 -9.29 44.05
N ASP A 115 21.01 -8.86 44.20
CA ASP A 115 21.81 -8.30 43.10
C ASP A 115 22.29 -9.35 42.08
N GLU A 116 22.02 -10.65 42.25
CA GLU A 116 22.47 -11.69 41.32
C GLU A 116 21.39 -12.53 40.65
N GLN A 117 20.10 -12.43 41.05
CA GLN A 117 19.01 -13.07 40.33
C GLN A 117 17.91 -12.05 40.00
N LYS A 118 17.96 -11.44 38.80
CA LYS A 118 16.85 -10.65 38.27
C LYS A 118 15.57 -11.45 38.26
N ARG A 119 14.69 -11.26 39.25
CA ARG A 119 13.35 -11.85 39.26
C ARG A 119 12.48 -11.13 38.23
N TYR A 120 12.25 -11.77 37.13
CA TYR A 120 11.43 -11.21 36.05
C TYR A 120 9.95 -11.20 36.44
N THR A 121 9.29 -10.11 36.11
CA THR A 121 7.83 -9.97 36.18
C THR A 121 7.15 -11.11 35.41
N SER A 122 6.05 -11.62 35.94
CA SER A 122 5.28 -12.67 35.24
C SER A 122 4.75 -12.16 33.90
N MET A 123 4.55 -13.05 32.94
CA MET A 123 3.99 -12.70 31.64
C MET A 123 2.59 -12.05 31.78
N ARG A 124 1.77 -12.54 32.73
CA ARG A 124 0.44 -11.96 33.02
C ARG A 124 0.53 -10.48 33.46
N ALA A 125 1.49 -10.14 34.30
CA ALA A 125 1.67 -8.77 34.76
C ALA A 125 2.20 -7.88 33.64
N LEU A 126 3.08 -8.38 32.76
CA LEU A 126 3.53 -7.69 31.57
C LEU A 126 2.37 -7.36 30.64
N LEU A 127 1.52 -8.35 30.32
CA LEU A 127 0.32 -8.17 29.51
C LEU A 127 -0.66 -7.16 30.15
N GLY A 128 -0.86 -7.26 31.48
CA GLY A 128 -1.72 -6.35 32.22
C GLY A 128 -1.21 -4.90 32.17
N TRP A 129 0.11 -4.71 32.32
CA TRP A 129 0.73 -3.39 32.27
C TRP A 129 0.59 -2.74 30.89
N LEU A 130 0.90 -3.53 29.83
CA LEU A 130 0.77 -3.05 28.44
C LEU A 130 -0.70 -2.74 28.10
N GLY A 131 -1.61 -3.68 28.35
CA GLY A 131 -3.03 -3.52 27.99
C GLY A 131 -3.78 -2.45 28.79
N ALA A 132 -3.27 -2.06 29.98
CA ALA A 132 -3.84 -0.93 30.74
C ALA A 132 -3.43 0.44 30.20
N ARG A 133 -2.37 0.53 29.39
CA ARG A 133 -1.77 1.79 28.94
C ARG A 133 -1.78 1.98 27.45
N TYR A 134 -1.69 0.87 26.71
CA TYR A 134 -1.49 0.92 25.27
C TYR A 134 -2.44 -0.02 24.54
N GLU A 135 -2.97 0.45 23.43
CA GLU A 135 -3.52 -0.38 22.38
C GLU A 135 -2.42 -0.71 21.40
N MET A 136 -2.39 -1.94 20.94
CA MET A 136 -1.43 -2.42 19.95
C MET A 136 -2.14 -3.20 18.87
N HIS A 137 -1.68 -3.09 17.64
CA HIS A 137 -2.12 -3.93 16.55
C HIS A 137 -0.97 -4.24 15.56
N HIS A 138 -1.14 -5.30 14.83
CA HIS A 138 -0.30 -5.64 13.69
C HIS A 138 -0.96 -5.11 12.42
N ASN A 139 -0.40 -4.07 11.84
CA ASN A 139 -0.86 -3.51 10.58
C ASN A 139 -0.45 -4.43 9.44
N THR A 140 -1.42 -5.15 8.87
CA THR A 140 -1.18 -6.17 7.84
C THR A 140 -0.78 -5.56 6.49
N LEU A 141 -1.10 -4.29 6.24
CA LEU A 141 -0.69 -3.60 5.02
C LEU A 141 0.79 -3.19 5.07
N SER A 142 1.23 -2.53 6.14
CA SER A 142 2.64 -2.13 6.29
C SER A 142 3.52 -3.25 6.84
N ASN A 143 2.90 -4.31 7.36
CA ASN A 143 3.53 -5.39 8.12
C ASN A 143 4.36 -4.87 9.31
N GLN A 144 3.85 -3.83 9.97
CA GLN A 144 4.42 -3.21 11.15
C GLN A 144 3.49 -3.35 12.35
N TYR A 145 4.09 -3.43 13.54
CA TYR A 145 3.34 -3.31 14.78
C TYR A 145 3.19 -1.83 15.10
N GLU A 146 2.00 -1.42 15.49
CA GLU A 146 1.71 -0.04 15.85
C GLU A 146 1.18 0.01 17.30
N VAL A 147 1.50 1.08 18.00
CA VAL A 147 1.10 1.32 19.39
C VAL A 147 0.42 2.69 19.52
N ARG A 148 -0.61 2.75 20.36
CA ARG A 148 -1.28 3.99 20.76
C ARG A 148 -1.53 3.99 22.25
N ALA A 149 -1.34 5.13 22.93
CA ALA A 149 -1.69 5.30 24.33
C ALA A 149 -3.21 5.37 24.52
N ILE A 150 -3.73 4.64 25.52
CA ILE A 150 -5.16 4.64 25.86
C ILE A 150 -5.56 5.91 26.61
N ASN A 151 -4.66 6.43 27.47
CA ASN A 151 -4.93 7.55 28.34
C ASN A 151 -4.25 8.84 27.88
N THR A 152 -5.00 9.94 27.89
CA THR A 152 -4.52 11.29 27.54
C THR A 152 -3.46 11.87 28.48
N GLY A 153 -3.21 11.24 29.66
CA GLY A 153 -2.10 11.57 30.56
C GLY A 153 -0.72 11.12 30.05
N GLU A 154 -0.70 10.22 29.07
CA GLU A 154 0.52 9.84 28.37
C GLU A 154 0.85 10.89 27.31
N LYS A 155 1.99 11.54 27.44
CA LYS A 155 2.48 12.52 26.43
C LYS A 155 3.08 11.87 25.20
N LEU A 156 3.32 10.55 25.23
CA LEU A 156 3.94 9.78 24.15
C LEU A 156 2.91 8.86 23.51
N TYR A 157 2.98 8.74 22.18
CA TYR A 157 2.15 7.81 21.39
C TYR A 157 0.65 8.09 21.46
N LEU A 158 0.24 9.35 21.37
CA LEU A 158 -1.17 9.75 21.31
C LEU A 158 -1.85 9.26 20.03
N ASP A 159 -1.10 9.22 18.94
CA ASP A 159 -1.50 8.66 17.67
C ASP A 159 -0.84 7.30 17.43
N TRP A 160 -1.40 6.52 16.51
CA TRP A 160 -0.79 5.26 16.08
C TRP A 160 0.63 5.47 15.58
N THR A 161 1.58 4.89 16.30
CA THR A 161 3.02 5.00 16.06
C THR A 161 3.61 3.62 15.78
N GLU A 162 4.43 3.50 14.74
CA GLU A 162 5.13 2.25 14.44
C GLU A 162 6.11 1.88 15.56
N VAL A 163 6.08 0.61 15.97
CA VAL A 163 6.97 0.07 17.00
C VAL A 163 8.32 -0.25 16.37
N ASP A 164 9.13 0.78 16.22
CA ASP A 164 10.53 0.65 15.86
C ASP A 164 11.42 0.32 17.09
N THR A 165 12.72 0.23 16.90
CA THR A 165 13.68 -0.01 17.99
C THR A 165 13.61 1.06 19.08
N ARG A 166 13.39 2.33 18.72
CA ARG A 166 13.31 3.44 19.67
C ARG A 166 12.05 3.35 20.52
N VAL A 167 10.91 3.06 19.89
CA VAL A 167 9.63 2.88 20.59
C VAL A 167 9.70 1.67 21.52
N SER A 168 10.19 0.53 21.05
CA SER A 168 10.36 -0.68 21.86
C SER A 168 11.28 -0.43 23.07
N ASN A 169 12.41 0.24 22.85
CA ASN A 169 13.33 0.62 23.96
C ASN A 169 12.68 1.60 24.94
N SER A 170 11.87 2.56 24.46
CA SER A 170 11.19 3.53 25.32
C SER A 170 10.14 2.85 26.20
N LEU A 171 9.40 1.90 25.64
CA LEU A 171 8.46 1.07 26.41
C LEU A 171 9.19 0.24 27.47
N PHE A 172 10.33 -0.37 27.09
CA PHE A 172 11.16 -1.13 28.01
C PHE A 172 11.69 -0.27 29.18
N VAL A 173 12.25 0.91 28.89
CA VAL A 173 12.74 1.83 29.92
C VAL A 173 11.60 2.25 30.86
N LYS A 174 10.44 2.57 30.32
CA LYS A 174 9.26 2.95 31.14
C LYS A 174 8.82 1.81 32.05
N MET A 175 8.85 0.58 31.55
CA MET A 175 8.53 -0.61 32.34
C MET A 175 9.51 -0.77 33.50
N GLU A 176 10.81 -0.64 33.23
CA GLU A 176 11.85 -0.74 34.29
C GLU A 176 11.68 0.36 35.35
N LEU A 177 11.36 1.60 34.93
CA LEU A 177 11.07 2.72 35.86
C LEU A 177 9.84 2.45 36.74
N GLU A 178 8.87 1.70 36.25
CA GLU A 178 7.67 1.30 36.98
C GLU A 178 7.82 -0.07 37.67
N ASN A 179 9.06 -0.56 37.84
CA ASN A 179 9.39 -1.83 38.49
C ASN A 179 8.80 -3.08 37.78
N ILE A 180 8.48 -2.99 36.51
CA ILE A 180 8.12 -4.13 35.68
C ILE A 180 9.39 -4.74 35.09
N CYS A 181 10.02 -5.62 35.86
CA CYS A 181 11.28 -6.27 35.45
C CYS A 181 11.01 -7.27 34.31
N THR A 182 11.46 -6.94 33.12
CA THR A 182 11.32 -7.81 31.94
C THR A 182 12.63 -7.85 31.13
N THR A 183 12.64 -8.56 30.04
CA THR A 183 13.71 -8.47 29.04
C THR A 183 13.14 -7.91 27.75
N GLN A 184 13.99 -7.21 26.99
CA GLN A 184 13.62 -6.74 25.64
C GLN A 184 13.03 -7.86 24.80
N LYS A 185 13.63 -9.06 24.83
CA LYS A 185 13.13 -10.24 24.11
C LYS A 185 11.72 -10.66 24.53
N LYS A 186 11.36 -10.56 25.83
CA LYS A 186 10.01 -10.88 26.30
C LYS A 186 9.00 -9.82 25.83
N LEU A 187 9.37 -8.54 25.91
CA LEU A 187 8.54 -7.44 25.41
C LEU A 187 8.27 -7.62 23.91
N ASP A 188 9.31 -7.85 23.11
CA ASP A 188 9.18 -8.10 21.67
C ASP A 188 8.33 -9.33 21.37
N THR A 189 8.44 -10.39 22.18
CA THR A 189 7.59 -11.58 22.04
C THR A 189 6.11 -11.25 22.27
N VAL A 190 5.78 -10.40 23.25
CA VAL A 190 4.39 -9.98 23.50
C VAL A 190 3.90 -9.12 22.34
N ILE A 191 4.66 -8.11 21.93
CA ILE A 191 4.28 -7.21 20.83
C ILE A 191 4.00 -8.02 19.56
N ARG A 192 4.83 -9.04 19.28
CA ARG A 192 4.72 -9.89 18.07
C ARG A 192 3.79 -11.10 18.23
N SER A 193 2.97 -11.12 19.25
CA SER A 193 1.98 -12.18 19.51
C SER A 193 0.56 -11.72 19.19
N ASN A 194 -0.43 -12.57 19.43
CA ASN A 194 -1.85 -12.23 19.33
C ASN A 194 -2.29 -11.14 20.33
N PHE A 195 -1.39 -10.64 21.15
CA PHE A 195 -1.63 -9.41 21.96
C PHE A 195 -1.83 -8.19 21.06
N SER A 196 -1.21 -8.20 19.88
CA SER A 196 -1.41 -7.20 18.82
C SER A 196 -2.26 -7.84 17.71
N PRO A 197 -3.60 -7.68 17.73
CA PRO A 197 -4.48 -8.27 16.71
C PRO A 197 -4.17 -7.72 15.33
N GLU A 198 -4.48 -8.49 14.30
CA GLU A 198 -4.34 -8.05 12.92
C GLU A 198 -5.30 -6.90 12.61
N PHE A 199 -4.78 -5.93 11.88
CA PHE A 199 -5.49 -4.71 11.49
C PHE A 199 -5.13 -4.34 10.06
N ASN A 200 -6.13 -4.27 9.18
CA ASN A 200 -5.95 -3.74 7.84
C ASN A 200 -6.54 -2.33 7.76
N PRO A 201 -5.72 -1.27 7.65
CA PRO A 201 -6.21 0.11 7.64
C PRO A 201 -7.14 0.44 6.47
N MET A 202 -6.94 -0.21 5.32
CA MET A 202 -7.79 -0.02 4.15
C MET A 202 -9.15 -0.68 4.35
N GLU A 203 -9.17 -1.90 4.89
CA GLU A 203 -10.40 -2.62 5.19
C GLU A 203 -11.26 -1.88 6.23
N GLU A 204 -10.63 -1.40 7.32
CA GLU A 204 -11.34 -0.64 8.36
C GLU A 204 -11.88 0.68 7.82
N TYR A 205 -11.10 1.38 7.00
CA TYR A 205 -11.59 2.57 6.32
C TYR A 205 -12.81 2.27 5.46
N LEU A 206 -12.76 1.24 4.62
CA LEU A 206 -13.87 0.88 3.73
C LEU A 206 -15.11 0.42 4.51
N LYS A 207 -14.95 -0.26 5.65
CA LYS A 207 -16.06 -0.64 6.55
C LYS A 207 -16.72 0.56 7.23
N SER A 208 -15.96 1.62 7.49
CA SER A 208 -16.47 2.83 8.15
C SER A 208 -17.30 3.73 7.24
N LEU A 209 -17.27 3.50 5.93
CA LEU A 209 -17.93 4.34 4.93
C LEU A 209 -19.47 4.19 4.98
N PRO A 210 -20.22 5.26 4.71
CA PRO A 210 -21.65 5.18 4.51
C PRO A 210 -21.98 4.35 3.26
N LYS A 211 -23.19 3.84 3.18
CA LYS A 211 -23.64 3.18 1.95
C LYS A 211 -23.76 4.18 0.81
N TRP A 212 -23.34 3.77 -0.39
CA TRP A 212 -23.53 4.57 -1.60
C TRP A 212 -25.02 4.84 -1.86
N ASP A 213 -25.35 6.04 -2.33
CA ASP A 213 -26.71 6.49 -2.63
C ASP A 213 -27.34 5.78 -3.85
N GLY A 214 -26.54 5.05 -4.64
CA GLY A 214 -26.97 4.35 -5.85
C GLY A 214 -27.33 5.26 -7.03
N LYS A 215 -27.04 6.56 -6.95
CA LYS A 215 -27.43 7.56 -7.96
C LYS A 215 -26.25 8.37 -8.48
N THR A 216 -25.47 8.94 -7.60
CA THR A 216 -24.36 9.84 -7.95
C THR A 216 -23.14 9.04 -8.38
N ASP A 217 -22.63 9.30 -9.57
CA ASP A 217 -21.41 8.66 -10.07
C ASP A 217 -20.15 9.44 -9.64
N TYR A 218 -19.80 9.31 -8.37
CA TYR A 218 -18.63 10.00 -7.77
C TYR A 218 -17.30 9.64 -8.43
N ILE A 219 -17.18 8.41 -8.96
CA ILE A 219 -15.98 7.97 -9.66
C ILE A 219 -15.86 8.67 -11.01
N ALA A 220 -16.98 8.83 -11.72
CA ALA A 220 -17.02 9.60 -12.97
C ALA A 220 -16.72 11.08 -12.71
N GLU A 221 -17.29 11.69 -11.66
CA GLU A 221 -16.99 13.07 -11.26
C GLU A 221 -15.49 13.26 -10.95
N LEU A 222 -14.85 12.27 -10.32
CA LEU A 222 -13.41 12.28 -10.09
C LEU A 222 -12.63 12.18 -11.41
N ALA A 223 -13.03 11.28 -12.30
CA ALA A 223 -12.38 11.09 -13.59
C ALA A 223 -12.47 12.35 -14.45
N HIS A 224 -13.61 13.03 -14.49
CA HIS A 224 -13.80 14.31 -15.23
C HIS A 224 -12.95 15.49 -14.71
N ARG A 225 -12.22 15.32 -13.62
CA ARG A 225 -11.20 16.30 -13.22
C ARG A 225 -9.93 16.22 -14.07
N VAL A 226 -9.80 15.16 -14.83
CA VAL A 226 -8.69 14.89 -15.74
C VAL A 226 -9.19 15.10 -17.18
N THR A 227 -8.69 16.14 -17.83
CA THR A 227 -8.97 16.38 -19.25
C THR A 227 -8.00 15.56 -20.09
N VAL A 228 -8.53 14.63 -20.87
CA VAL A 228 -7.76 13.78 -21.75
C VAL A 228 -7.62 14.46 -23.12
N MET A 229 -6.41 14.48 -23.64
CA MET A 229 -6.14 15.03 -24.97
C MET A 229 -6.62 14.06 -26.04
N GLN A 230 -7.54 14.50 -26.88
CA GLN A 230 -7.92 13.79 -28.09
C GLN A 230 -6.81 13.91 -29.12
N THR A 231 -6.14 12.82 -29.43
CA THR A 231 -5.14 12.77 -30.48
C THR A 231 -5.78 12.33 -31.78
N GLY A 232 -5.61 13.11 -32.85
CA GLY A 232 -6.21 12.86 -34.16
C GLY A 232 -6.01 11.41 -34.63
N GLY A 233 -7.08 10.73 -34.97
CA GLY A 233 -7.11 9.36 -35.42
C GLY A 233 -7.35 8.30 -34.34
N TYR A 234 -7.10 8.58 -33.07
CA TYR A 234 -7.44 7.69 -31.96
C TYR A 234 -8.82 8.07 -31.39
N ARG A 235 -9.73 7.11 -31.44
CA ARG A 235 -11.06 7.24 -30.83
C ARG A 235 -10.96 6.96 -29.33
N HIS A 236 -10.31 7.84 -28.60
CA HIS A 236 -10.36 7.79 -27.14
C HIS A 236 -11.15 9.00 -26.70
N THR A 237 -12.38 8.74 -26.32
CA THR A 237 -13.27 9.73 -25.78
C THR A 237 -12.99 9.88 -24.29
N GLU A 238 -13.51 10.94 -23.72
CA GLU A 238 -13.49 11.14 -22.27
C GLU A 238 -14.27 10.02 -21.56
N GLU A 239 -15.33 9.50 -22.19
CA GLU A 239 -16.11 8.37 -21.68
C GLU A 239 -15.27 7.08 -21.59
N ASP A 240 -14.41 6.82 -22.58
CA ASP A 240 -13.49 5.67 -22.54
C ASP A 240 -12.51 5.77 -21.38
N PHE A 241 -12.02 6.99 -21.11
CA PHE A 241 -11.18 7.25 -19.95
C PHE A 241 -11.94 7.00 -18.64
N VAL A 242 -13.15 7.57 -18.48
CA VAL A 242 -14.00 7.37 -17.30
C VAL A 242 -14.26 5.89 -17.06
N TYR A 243 -14.57 5.15 -18.11
CA TYR A 243 -14.82 3.70 -18.04
C TYR A 243 -13.58 2.93 -17.57
N ALA A 244 -12.43 3.17 -18.18
CA ALA A 244 -11.17 2.52 -17.81
C ALA A 244 -10.72 2.90 -16.39
N PHE A 245 -10.86 4.18 -16.02
CA PHE A 245 -10.52 4.68 -14.69
C PHE A 245 -11.40 4.03 -13.61
N LYS A 246 -12.72 3.92 -13.86
CA LYS A 246 -13.66 3.26 -12.95
C LYS A 246 -13.27 1.80 -12.71
N LYS A 247 -12.96 1.03 -13.75
CA LYS A 247 -12.52 -0.36 -13.62
C LYS A 247 -11.22 -0.47 -12.83
N TRP A 248 -10.24 0.34 -13.18
CA TRP A 248 -8.95 0.35 -12.50
C TRP A 248 -9.08 0.68 -11.01
N LEU A 249 -9.85 1.72 -10.66
CA LEU A 249 -10.05 2.15 -9.29
C LEU A 249 -10.82 1.11 -8.46
N VAL A 250 -11.91 0.55 -8.99
CA VAL A 250 -12.67 -0.48 -8.27
C VAL A 250 -11.84 -1.74 -8.08
N ASN A 251 -11.08 -2.18 -9.09
CA ASN A 251 -10.18 -3.32 -8.96
C ASN A 251 -9.10 -3.08 -7.90
N MET A 252 -8.52 -1.89 -7.84
CA MET A 252 -7.56 -1.49 -6.81
C MET A 252 -8.18 -1.59 -5.40
N VAL A 253 -9.38 -1.08 -5.21
CA VAL A 253 -10.10 -1.16 -3.92
C VAL A 253 -10.38 -2.62 -3.53
N VAL A 254 -10.74 -3.47 -4.47
CA VAL A 254 -10.92 -4.91 -4.22
C VAL A 254 -9.61 -5.57 -3.77
N CYS A 255 -8.48 -5.23 -4.38
CA CYS A 255 -7.17 -5.78 -4.02
C CYS A 255 -6.72 -5.41 -2.61
N TRP A 256 -7.16 -4.27 -2.06
CA TRP A 256 -6.81 -3.87 -0.70
C TRP A 256 -7.41 -4.78 0.38
N VAL A 257 -8.52 -5.45 0.07
CA VAL A 257 -9.29 -6.26 1.05
C VAL A 257 -9.42 -7.74 0.64
N ARG A 258 -9.08 -8.07 -0.59
CA ARG A 258 -9.21 -9.42 -1.15
C ARG A 258 -7.84 -10.01 -1.50
N PRO A 259 -7.30 -10.91 -0.66
CA PRO A 259 -5.98 -11.50 -0.88
C PRO A 259 -5.91 -12.42 -2.12
N ASP A 260 -7.06 -12.83 -2.65
CA ASP A 260 -7.18 -13.69 -3.84
C ASP A 260 -7.22 -12.90 -5.16
N VAL A 261 -7.22 -11.56 -5.10
CA VAL A 261 -7.28 -10.67 -6.27
C VAL A 261 -5.98 -9.88 -6.39
N THR A 262 -5.51 -9.64 -7.60
CA THR A 262 -4.38 -8.76 -7.91
C THR A 262 -4.76 -7.76 -8.99
N ASN A 263 -4.41 -6.50 -8.80
CA ASN A 263 -4.57 -5.48 -9.83
C ASN A 263 -3.38 -5.54 -10.80
N GLN A 264 -3.60 -6.07 -11.99
CA GLN A 264 -2.57 -6.18 -13.02
C GLN A 264 -2.49 -4.96 -13.94
N SER A 265 -3.42 -4.01 -13.78
CA SER A 265 -3.53 -2.83 -14.63
C SER A 265 -2.85 -1.63 -13.99
N ILE A 266 -2.15 -0.86 -14.80
CA ILE A 266 -1.39 0.31 -14.39
C ILE A 266 -1.99 1.53 -15.10
N MET A 267 -2.50 2.49 -14.34
CA MET A 267 -2.99 3.75 -14.89
C MET A 267 -1.81 4.67 -15.19
N VAL A 268 -1.62 5.07 -16.45
CA VAL A 268 -0.46 5.86 -16.87
C VAL A 268 -0.90 7.22 -17.40
N PHE A 269 -0.45 8.29 -16.76
CA PHE A 269 -0.70 9.66 -17.20
C PHE A 269 0.51 10.23 -17.92
N VAL A 270 0.33 10.51 -19.19
CA VAL A 270 1.36 11.11 -20.07
C VAL A 270 1.00 12.56 -20.35
N GLY A 271 1.91 13.49 -20.18
CA GLY A 271 1.64 14.92 -20.44
C GLY A 271 2.73 15.84 -19.89
N LYS A 272 2.58 17.14 -20.12
CA LYS A 272 3.54 18.16 -19.70
C LYS A 272 3.83 18.11 -18.19
N GLY A 273 5.02 18.53 -17.78
CA GLY A 273 5.34 18.70 -16.37
C GLY A 273 4.45 19.76 -15.71
N GLY A 274 4.22 19.63 -14.39
CA GLY A 274 3.50 20.64 -13.60
C GLY A 274 1.97 20.62 -13.70
N ILE A 275 1.34 19.66 -14.38
CA ILE A 275 -0.12 19.55 -14.51
C ILE A 275 -0.77 18.67 -13.44
N PHE A 276 -0.11 18.46 -12.30
CA PHE A 276 -0.61 17.67 -11.13
C PHE A 276 -0.74 16.15 -11.34
N LYS A 277 -0.05 15.52 -12.28
CA LYS A 277 -0.17 14.07 -12.52
C LYS A 277 0.10 13.23 -11.27
N THR A 278 1.29 13.34 -10.70
CA THR A 278 1.71 12.61 -9.48
C THR A 278 0.87 13.02 -8.28
N THR A 279 0.57 14.33 -8.15
CA THR A 279 -0.28 14.86 -7.09
C THR A 279 -1.70 14.30 -7.14
N PHE A 280 -2.27 14.08 -8.31
CA PHE A 280 -3.59 13.47 -8.47
C PHE A 280 -3.61 12.05 -7.89
N PHE A 281 -2.61 11.24 -8.19
CA PHE A 281 -2.51 9.87 -7.67
C PHE A 281 -2.27 9.83 -6.16
N ASP A 282 -1.42 10.71 -5.63
CA ASP A 282 -1.20 10.84 -4.18
C ASP A 282 -2.51 11.18 -3.45
N HIS A 283 -3.29 12.10 -4.01
CA HIS A 283 -4.55 12.51 -3.43
C HIS A 283 -5.71 11.50 -3.63
N LEU A 284 -5.51 10.40 -4.32
CA LEU A 284 -6.51 9.32 -4.32
C LEU A 284 -6.70 8.75 -2.91
N LEU A 285 -5.65 8.70 -2.10
CA LEU A 285 -5.80 8.30 -0.71
C LEU A 285 -6.23 9.48 0.17
N PRO A 286 -7.21 9.28 1.07
CA PRO A 286 -7.58 10.30 2.04
C PRO A 286 -6.39 10.67 2.95
N PRO A 287 -6.36 11.88 3.54
CA PRO A 287 -5.18 12.41 4.23
C PRO A 287 -4.55 11.46 5.26
N HIS A 288 -5.36 10.78 6.06
CA HIS A 288 -4.89 9.85 7.09
C HIS A 288 -4.33 8.52 6.54
N LEU A 289 -4.61 8.19 5.26
CA LEU A 289 -4.11 7.00 4.58
C LEU A 289 -2.98 7.29 3.58
N ARG A 290 -2.60 8.56 3.36
CA ARG A 290 -1.53 8.93 2.40
C ARG A 290 -0.17 8.34 2.74
N LYS A 291 0.09 7.98 3.99
CA LYS A 291 1.31 7.23 4.36
C LYS A 291 1.46 5.90 3.60
N TYR A 292 0.37 5.38 3.03
CA TYR A 292 0.37 4.17 2.19
C TYR A 292 0.48 4.45 0.69
N PHE A 293 0.70 5.69 0.29
CA PHE A 293 1.16 6.04 -1.05
C PHE A 293 2.69 5.99 -1.10
N ALA A 294 3.23 5.50 -2.20
CA ALA A 294 4.67 5.59 -2.47
C ALA A 294 4.91 6.07 -3.89
N ASN A 295 5.97 6.85 -4.05
CA ASN A 295 6.47 7.29 -5.33
C ASN A 295 7.82 6.62 -5.59
N ASP A 296 7.92 5.83 -6.67
CA ASP A 296 9.15 5.17 -7.08
C ASP A 296 9.71 5.81 -8.34
N SER A 297 10.89 6.38 -8.24
CA SER A 297 11.66 6.95 -9.34
C SER A 297 12.94 6.17 -9.65
N THR A 298 13.15 5.03 -8.99
CA THR A 298 14.41 4.27 -9.10
C THR A 298 14.52 3.46 -10.39
N GLY A 299 13.38 3.01 -10.91
CA GLY A 299 13.32 2.15 -12.10
C GLY A 299 13.96 0.76 -11.92
N ASP A 300 14.34 0.37 -10.71
CA ASP A 300 14.87 -0.95 -10.39
C ASP A 300 13.82 -1.86 -9.77
N TYR A 301 13.08 -2.54 -10.59
CA TYR A 301 11.96 -3.40 -10.19
C TYR A 301 12.37 -4.83 -9.74
N LYS A 302 13.67 -5.13 -9.72
CA LYS A 302 14.22 -6.38 -9.18
C LYS A 302 14.62 -6.26 -7.72
N ASN A 303 14.77 -5.03 -7.25
CA ASN A 303 15.22 -4.74 -5.90
C ASN A 303 14.20 -5.22 -4.86
N LYS A 304 14.72 -5.66 -3.71
CA LYS A 304 13.91 -6.03 -2.55
C LYS A 304 13.07 -4.86 -2.02
N ASP A 305 13.59 -3.64 -2.14
CA ASP A 305 12.89 -2.43 -1.71
C ASP A 305 11.61 -2.19 -2.52
N PHE A 306 11.65 -2.42 -3.84
CA PHE A 306 10.44 -2.37 -4.67
C PHE A 306 9.42 -3.43 -4.27
N LEU A 307 9.87 -4.67 -4.02
CA LEU A 307 8.99 -5.74 -3.55
C LEU A 307 8.37 -5.42 -2.18
N GLN A 308 9.15 -4.84 -1.27
CA GLN A 308 8.65 -4.39 0.03
C GLN A 308 7.63 -3.26 -0.14
N MET A 309 7.86 -2.34 -1.06
CA MET A 309 6.91 -1.28 -1.41
C MET A 309 5.59 -1.87 -1.93
N CYS A 310 5.62 -2.83 -2.85
CA CYS A 310 4.44 -3.53 -3.35
C CYS A 310 3.64 -4.23 -2.23
N ALA A 311 4.32 -4.72 -1.20
CA ALA A 311 3.71 -5.44 -0.09
C ALA A 311 3.22 -4.51 1.03
N SER A 312 3.71 -3.27 1.12
CA SER A 312 3.46 -2.36 2.26
C SER A 312 2.68 -1.09 1.90
N LYS A 313 2.37 -0.88 0.63
CA LYS A 313 1.67 0.31 0.16
C LYS A 313 0.35 -0.04 -0.52
N ALA A 314 -0.61 0.87 -0.44
CA ALA A 314 -1.90 0.76 -1.11
C ALA A 314 -1.83 1.23 -2.57
N ILE A 315 -1.00 2.25 -2.84
CA ILE A 315 -0.75 2.77 -4.19
C ILE A 315 0.75 2.99 -4.35
N VAL A 316 1.29 2.48 -5.47
CA VAL A 316 2.67 2.72 -5.90
C VAL A 316 2.63 3.47 -7.23
N CYS A 317 3.16 4.69 -7.23
CA CYS A 317 3.29 5.53 -8.42
C CYS A 317 4.71 5.41 -8.98
N LEU A 318 4.81 5.04 -10.24
CA LEU A 318 6.08 5.02 -10.98
C LEU A 318 6.25 6.39 -11.62
N ASP A 319 7.12 7.22 -11.04
CA ASP A 319 7.38 8.55 -11.57
C ASP A 319 8.44 8.51 -12.67
N GLU A 320 8.32 9.43 -13.64
CA GLU A 320 9.21 9.48 -14.80
C GLU A 320 9.32 8.14 -15.55
N PHE A 321 8.17 7.53 -15.81
CA PHE A 321 8.03 6.25 -16.50
C PHE A 321 8.51 6.30 -17.97
N SER A 322 9.75 6.72 -18.21
CA SER A 322 10.35 6.80 -19.54
C SER A 322 11.22 5.59 -19.93
N CYS A 323 11.53 4.70 -18.97
CA CYS A 323 12.65 3.77 -19.09
C CYS A 323 12.34 2.28 -18.94
N LEU A 324 11.07 1.87 -18.97
CA LEU A 324 10.77 0.43 -18.90
C LEU A 324 11.05 -0.26 -20.23
N ARG A 325 12.29 -0.69 -20.43
CA ARG A 325 12.72 -1.45 -21.61
C ARG A 325 13.34 -2.78 -21.21
N GLY A 326 13.13 -3.80 -22.04
CA GLY A 326 13.78 -5.10 -21.92
C GLY A 326 13.57 -5.79 -20.58
N LYS A 327 14.64 -6.33 -19.97
CA LYS A 327 14.59 -7.16 -18.75
C LYS A 327 13.98 -6.48 -17.52
N ASN A 328 14.00 -5.15 -17.44
CA ASN A 328 13.38 -4.42 -16.32
C ASN A 328 11.86 -4.44 -16.45
N LEU A 329 11.33 -4.28 -17.65
CA LEU A 329 9.91 -4.39 -17.94
C LEU A 329 9.37 -5.79 -17.62
N ASP A 330 10.08 -6.85 -18.02
CA ASP A 330 9.69 -8.23 -17.72
C ASP A 330 9.66 -8.50 -16.22
N SER A 331 10.66 -7.99 -15.48
CA SER A 331 10.72 -8.14 -14.03
C SER A 331 9.59 -7.37 -13.34
N PHE A 332 9.31 -6.16 -13.79
CA PHE A 332 8.19 -5.37 -13.31
C PHE A 332 6.86 -6.10 -13.55
N LYS A 333 6.57 -6.52 -14.79
CA LYS A 333 5.36 -7.28 -15.14
C LYS A 333 5.20 -8.55 -14.30
N SER A 334 6.30 -9.27 -14.08
CA SER A 334 6.30 -10.45 -13.22
C SER A 334 5.96 -10.10 -11.77
N ASN A 335 6.54 -9.04 -11.22
CA ASN A 335 6.37 -8.67 -9.82
C ASN A 335 4.98 -8.13 -9.50
N ILE A 336 4.39 -7.29 -10.36
CA ILE A 336 3.03 -6.77 -10.15
C ILE A 336 1.94 -7.85 -10.25
N THR A 337 2.23 -8.98 -10.91
CA THR A 337 1.28 -10.10 -11.04
C THR A 337 1.41 -11.13 -9.93
N LYS A 338 2.48 -11.07 -9.14
CA LYS A 338 2.65 -11.96 -7.98
C LYS A 338 1.60 -11.61 -6.93
N ARG A 339 0.80 -12.59 -6.55
CA ARG A 339 -0.15 -12.46 -5.45
C ARG A 339 0.57 -12.38 -4.10
N ASN A 340 1.58 -13.22 -3.92
CA ASN A 340 2.38 -13.32 -2.72
C ASN A 340 3.83 -12.99 -3.03
N ILE A 341 4.42 -12.20 -2.16
CA ILE A 341 5.83 -11.82 -2.18
C ILE A 341 6.51 -12.52 -1.02
N SER A 342 7.34 -13.52 -1.32
CA SER A 342 8.19 -14.16 -0.31
C SER A 342 9.46 -13.37 -0.16
N MET A 343 9.69 -12.82 1.04
CA MET A 343 10.90 -12.07 1.34
C MET A 343 11.27 -12.20 2.81
N ARG A 344 12.57 -12.12 3.09
CA ARG A 344 13.08 -12.01 4.44
C ARG A 344 13.06 -10.55 4.89
N ILE A 345 12.22 -10.26 5.87
CA ILE A 345 12.21 -8.95 6.52
C ILE A 345 13.45 -8.84 7.42
N PRO A 346 14.09 -7.66 7.51
CA PRO A 346 15.17 -7.45 8.45
C PRO A 346 14.79 -7.92 9.86
N TYR A 347 15.67 -8.68 10.50
CA TYR A 347 15.49 -9.26 11.84
C TYR A 347 14.43 -10.36 11.96
N ALA A 348 13.82 -10.83 10.88
CA ALA A 348 12.98 -12.02 10.92
C ALA A 348 13.83 -13.30 10.87
N GLU A 349 13.50 -14.29 11.71
CA GLU A 349 14.16 -15.60 11.70
C GLU A 349 13.77 -16.42 10.46
N TRP A 350 12.58 -16.16 9.89
CA TRP A 350 11.97 -16.91 8.79
C TRP A 350 11.56 -15.97 7.64
N ASP A 351 11.47 -16.51 6.44
CA ASP A 351 10.88 -15.81 5.31
C ASP A 351 9.40 -15.54 5.57
N CYS A 352 8.98 -14.30 5.34
CA CYS A 352 7.58 -13.89 5.44
C CYS A 352 6.93 -13.94 4.04
N ILE A 353 5.70 -14.41 4.00
CA ILE A 353 4.84 -14.33 2.81
C ILE A 353 3.96 -13.09 2.98
N LEU A 354 4.22 -12.05 2.21
CA LEU A 354 3.46 -10.82 2.20
C LEU A 354 2.52 -10.80 1.00
N GLN A 355 1.38 -10.15 1.16
CA GLN A 355 0.43 -9.96 0.06
C GLN A 355 0.82 -8.75 -0.78
N ASN A 356 0.63 -8.84 -2.09
CA ASN A 356 0.77 -7.71 -2.98
C ASN A 356 -0.58 -7.00 -3.11
N ASN A 357 -0.79 -5.97 -2.29
CA ASN A 357 -2.04 -5.21 -2.24
C ASN A 357 -1.98 -3.89 -3.03
N ALA A 358 -0.82 -3.56 -3.62
CA ALA A 358 -0.62 -2.29 -4.27
C ALA A 358 -1.44 -2.14 -5.55
N GLY A 359 -2.13 -1.02 -5.69
CA GLY A 359 -2.54 -0.49 -6.97
C GLY A 359 -1.38 0.25 -7.63
N PHE A 360 -1.23 0.11 -8.96
CA PHE A 360 -0.12 0.72 -9.68
C PHE A 360 -0.62 1.86 -10.56
N CYS A 361 0.11 2.98 -10.53
CA CYS A 361 -0.04 4.08 -11.45
C CYS A 361 1.34 4.55 -11.92
N ALA A 362 1.38 5.35 -12.99
CA ALA A 362 2.62 5.89 -13.50
C ALA A 362 2.41 7.29 -14.10
N THR A 363 3.47 8.08 -14.12
CA THR A 363 3.48 9.39 -14.77
C THR A 363 4.65 9.49 -15.74
N SER A 364 4.45 10.17 -16.87
CA SER A 364 5.51 10.44 -17.83
C SER A 364 5.34 11.81 -18.47
N ASN A 365 6.45 12.44 -18.82
CA ASN A 365 6.48 13.64 -19.66
C ASN A 365 6.68 13.27 -21.13
N GLU A 366 7.16 12.07 -21.42
CA GLU A 366 7.36 11.54 -22.77
C GLU A 366 6.10 10.83 -23.25
N VAL A 367 5.76 11.00 -24.53
CA VAL A 367 4.57 10.37 -25.14
C VAL A 367 4.85 8.92 -25.51
N HIS A 368 6.03 8.64 -26.01
CA HIS A 368 6.42 7.33 -26.52
C HIS A 368 7.20 6.55 -25.46
N ILE A 369 6.48 5.76 -24.68
CA ILE A 369 6.99 5.13 -23.44
C ILE A 369 6.98 3.61 -23.47
N ILE A 370 6.39 2.98 -24.47
CA ILE A 370 6.29 1.51 -24.56
C ILE A 370 7.12 0.98 -25.72
N ASP A 371 7.88 -0.08 -25.45
CA ASP A 371 8.63 -0.86 -26.43
C ASP A 371 8.30 -2.36 -26.34
N ASP A 372 7.00 -2.68 -26.19
CA ASP A 372 6.55 -4.05 -25.95
C ASP A 372 5.23 -4.33 -26.67
N ASP A 373 5.11 -5.53 -27.24
CA ASP A 373 3.91 -6.01 -27.91
C ASP A 373 2.83 -6.45 -26.93
N GLU A 374 3.21 -6.96 -25.73
CA GLU A 374 2.29 -7.39 -24.70
C GLU A 374 2.02 -6.28 -23.66
N ASN A 375 1.44 -5.17 -24.10
CA ASN A 375 1.28 -3.96 -23.28
C ASN A 375 -0.12 -3.78 -22.66
N ARG A 376 -0.97 -4.80 -22.67
CA ARG A 376 -2.37 -4.78 -22.18
C ARG A 376 -2.53 -4.35 -20.72
N ARG A 377 -1.45 -4.35 -19.93
CA ARG A 377 -1.47 -3.93 -18.52
C ARG A 377 -1.45 -2.42 -18.35
N PHE A 378 -0.98 -1.68 -19.37
CA PHE A 378 -0.81 -0.24 -19.30
C PHE A 378 -2.05 0.47 -19.83
N LEU A 379 -2.74 1.21 -18.98
CA LEU A 379 -3.88 2.07 -19.34
C LEU A 379 -3.33 3.48 -19.54
N ILE A 380 -2.81 3.76 -20.75
CA ILE A 380 -2.08 5.00 -21.01
C ILE A 380 -3.01 6.07 -21.55
N TRP A 381 -2.95 7.25 -20.95
CA TRP A 381 -3.77 8.39 -21.34
C TRP A 381 -2.92 9.64 -21.49
N ARG A 382 -3.10 10.34 -22.59
CA ARG A 382 -2.45 11.63 -22.80
C ARG A 382 -3.30 12.72 -22.13
N ILE A 383 -2.69 13.37 -21.13
CA ILE A 383 -3.38 14.32 -20.26
C ILE A 383 -3.06 15.75 -20.70
N GLU A 384 -4.10 16.53 -20.92
CA GLU A 384 -4.00 17.96 -21.23
C GLU A 384 -3.93 18.77 -19.94
N LYS A 385 -4.87 18.52 -19.01
CA LYS A 385 -5.04 19.27 -17.79
C LYS A 385 -5.62 18.40 -16.69
N ILE A 386 -5.24 18.69 -15.45
CA ILE A 386 -5.85 18.12 -14.23
C ILE A 386 -6.31 19.28 -13.34
N LYS A 387 -7.56 19.23 -12.87
CA LYS A 387 -8.05 20.16 -11.87
C LYS A 387 -7.30 19.94 -10.56
N SER A 388 -6.68 20.98 -10.00
CA SER A 388 -5.83 20.89 -8.81
C SER A 388 -6.50 20.10 -7.67
N PRO A 389 -5.92 18.98 -7.23
CA PRO A 389 -6.46 18.21 -6.11
C PRO A 389 -6.29 18.92 -4.76
N ILE A 390 -5.40 19.91 -4.71
CA ILE A 390 -5.10 20.70 -3.50
C ILE A 390 -6.23 21.71 -3.27
N ASP A 391 -6.60 22.45 -4.32
CA ASP A 391 -7.64 23.50 -4.23
C ASP A 391 -9.05 22.91 -4.23
N PHE A 392 -9.22 21.72 -4.81
CA PHE A 392 -10.50 21.03 -4.94
C PHE A 392 -10.39 19.62 -4.39
N PRO A 393 -10.54 19.41 -3.07
CA PRO A 393 -10.47 18.08 -2.44
C PRO A 393 -11.44 17.07 -3.06
N PHE A 394 -11.09 15.78 -2.98
CA PHE A 394 -11.92 14.70 -3.49
C PHE A 394 -13.01 14.35 -2.48
N ASN A 395 -14.17 13.89 -2.98
CA ASN A 395 -15.20 13.30 -2.13
C ASN A 395 -14.88 11.82 -1.87
N TYR A 396 -13.98 11.58 -0.90
CA TYR A 396 -13.50 10.22 -0.59
C TYR A 396 -14.63 9.28 -0.18
N GLU A 397 -15.57 9.76 0.64
CA GLU A 397 -16.70 8.93 1.09
C GLU A 397 -17.55 8.47 -0.09
N GLY A 398 -17.93 9.38 -0.99
CA GLY A 398 -18.72 9.04 -2.17
C GLY A 398 -17.98 8.09 -3.12
N ILE A 399 -16.72 8.39 -3.44
CA ILE A 399 -15.90 7.61 -4.36
C ILE A 399 -15.73 6.16 -3.88
N TYR A 400 -15.32 5.98 -2.62
CA TYR A 400 -15.03 4.64 -2.10
C TYR A 400 -16.27 3.88 -1.69
N SER A 401 -17.35 4.54 -1.25
CA SER A 401 -18.65 3.89 -1.05
C SER A 401 -19.19 3.32 -2.36
N GLN A 402 -19.08 4.08 -3.45
CA GLN A 402 -19.47 3.62 -4.78
C GLN A 402 -18.60 2.45 -5.25
N ALA A 403 -17.28 2.55 -5.08
CA ALA A 403 -16.36 1.48 -5.47
C ALA A 403 -16.65 0.17 -4.74
N VAL A 404 -16.92 0.23 -3.43
CA VAL A 404 -17.31 -0.93 -2.62
C VAL A 404 -18.64 -1.51 -3.10
N ALA A 405 -19.65 -0.68 -3.35
CA ALA A 405 -20.96 -1.13 -3.79
C ALA A 405 -20.90 -1.84 -5.16
N LEU A 406 -20.19 -1.26 -6.13
CA LEU A 406 -19.97 -1.87 -7.45
C LEU A 406 -19.21 -3.21 -7.36
N ALA A 407 -18.18 -3.27 -6.51
CA ALA A 407 -17.44 -4.49 -6.29
C ALA A 407 -18.31 -5.59 -5.66
N GLN A 408 -19.09 -5.24 -4.63
CA GLN A 408 -19.99 -6.16 -3.95
C GLN A 408 -21.07 -6.71 -4.91
N GLU A 409 -21.66 -5.87 -5.74
CA GLU A 409 -22.65 -6.28 -6.74
C GLU A 409 -22.09 -7.36 -7.68
N VAL A 410 -20.87 -7.14 -8.22
CA VAL A 410 -20.21 -8.12 -9.11
C VAL A 410 -19.91 -9.42 -8.37
N ILE A 411 -19.40 -9.34 -7.13
CA ILE A 411 -19.07 -10.51 -6.31
C ILE A 411 -20.32 -11.33 -6.01
N GLU A 412 -21.44 -10.67 -5.62
CA GLU A 412 -22.69 -11.33 -5.29
C GLU A 412 -23.35 -11.97 -6.52
N LYS A 413 -23.44 -11.26 -7.66
CA LYS A 413 -23.95 -11.82 -8.92
C LYS A 413 -23.17 -13.07 -9.33
N ARG A 414 -21.83 -13.00 -9.28
CA ARG A 414 -21.00 -14.18 -9.58
C ARG A 414 -21.22 -15.34 -8.61
N ARG A 415 -21.39 -15.06 -7.31
CA ARG A 415 -21.69 -16.10 -6.32
C ARG A 415 -23.02 -16.80 -6.59
N ARG A 416 -24.01 -16.05 -7.16
CA ARG A 416 -25.31 -16.60 -7.55
C ARG A 416 -25.31 -17.24 -8.95
N GLY A 417 -24.20 -17.14 -9.70
CA GLY A 417 -24.13 -17.61 -11.09
C GLY A 417 -24.89 -16.72 -12.07
N GLU A 418 -25.18 -15.47 -11.70
CA GLU A 418 -25.90 -14.49 -12.51
C GLU A 418 -24.93 -13.79 -13.49
N PRO A 419 -25.37 -13.42 -14.69
CA PRO A 419 -24.57 -12.64 -15.62
C PRO A 419 -24.28 -11.25 -15.06
N CYS A 420 -23.07 -10.74 -15.31
CA CYS A 420 -22.67 -9.39 -14.96
C CYS A 420 -22.47 -8.59 -16.25
N ASP A 421 -23.25 -7.54 -16.45
CA ASP A 421 -23.07 -6.63 -17.59
C ASP A 421 -21.80 -5.79 -17.47
N TRP A 422 -21.34 -5.57 -16.24
CA TRP A 422 -20.12 -4.86 -15.92
C TRP A 422 -19.30 -5.64 -14.88
N VAL A 423 -17.97 -5.62 -15.06
CA VAL A 423 -17.01 -6.23 -14.15
C VAL A 423 -15.83 -5.28 -13.92
N TYR A 424 -15.19 -5.35 -12.75
CA TYR A 424 -14.08 -4.45 -12.38
C TYR A 424 -12.70 -4.87 -12.94
N TRP A 425 -12.62 -5.96 -13.69
CA TRP A 425 -11.40 -6.34 -14.43
C TRP A 425 -11.63 -6.15 -15.92
N PHE A 426 -10.55 -6.07 -16.70
CA PHE A 426 -10.62 -5.96 -18.15
C PHE A 426 -10.83 -7.34 -18.79
N THR A 427 -11.82 -7.45 -19.67
CA THR A 427 -12.11 -8.67 -20.44
C THR A 427 -11.05 -8.89 -21.52
N LYS A 428 -11.13 -10.02 -22.23
CA LYS A 428 -10.21 -10.32 -23.33
C LYS A 428 -10.33 -9.28 -24.45
N GLU A 429 -11.55 -8.96 -24.82
CA GLU A 429 -11.89 -7.99 -25.87
C GLU A 429 -11.38 -6.58 -25.50
N GLU A 430 -11.62 -6.16 -24.27
CA GLU A 430 -11.12 -4.87 -23.76
C GLU A 430 -9.58 -4.83 -23.71
N ASN A 431 -8.93 -5.94 -23.36
CA ASN A 431 -7.47 -6.02 -23.39
C ASN A 431 -6.91 -5.90 -24.83
N GLU A 432 -7.61 -6.43 -25.84
CA GLU A 432 -7.25 -6.26 -27.25
C GLU A 432 -7.43 -4.80 -27.70
N GLU A 433 -8.46 -4.11 -27.18
CA GLU A 433 -8.65 -2.67 -27.43
C GLU A 433 -7.58 -1.81 -26.76
N ILE A 434 -7.22 -2.12 -25.52
CA ILE A 434 -6.11 -1.45 -24.81
C ILE A 434 -4.80 -1.63 -25.60
N GLN A 435 -4.50 -2.83 -26.11
CA GLN A 435 -3.30 -3.04 -26.91
C GLN A 435 -3.30 -2.21 -28.20
N ARG A 436 -4.44 -2.10 -28.87
CA ARG A 436 -4.60 -1.22 -30.04
C ARG A 436 -4.41 0.26 -29.70
N HIS A 437 -4.98 0.69 -28.59
CA HIS A 437 -4.79 2.03 -28.05
C HIS A 437 -3.31 2.33 -27.80
N ASN A 438 -2.63 1.42 -27.15
CA ASN A 438 -1.24 1.59 -26.73
C ASN A 438 -0.25 1.66 -27.91
N LEU A 439 -0.65 1.29 -29.12
CA LEU A 439 0.20 1.44 -30.31
C LEU A 439 0.63 2.90 -30.54
N TYR A 440 -0.20 3.88 -30.17
CA TYR A 440 0.13 5.30 -30.26
C TYR A 440 1.32 5.67 -29.34
N PHE A 441 1.47 5.01 -28.23
CA PHE A 441 2.50 5.31 -27.22
C PHE A 441 3.78 4.48 -27.37
N ARG A 442 3.92 3.74 -28.48
CA ARG A 442 5.14 2.96 -28.75
C ARG A 442 6.30 3.88 -29.11
N VAL A 443 7.49 3.53 -28.62
CA VAL A 443 8.75 4.26 -28.90
C VAL A 443 9.03 4.33 -30.41
N ASN A 444 8.66 3.31 -31.17
CA ASN A 444 8.82 3.25 -32.62
C ASN A 444 7.55 3.64 -33.37
N ASN A 445 6.87 4.69 -32.95
CA ASN A 445 5.61 5.14 -33.58
C ASN A 445 5.78 5.86 -34.94
N TYR A 446 6.98 5.84 -35.46
CA TYR A 446 7.33 6.43 -36.74
C TYR A 446 6.39 6.03 -37.90
N ILE A 447 5.83 4.81 -37.85
CA ILE A 447 4.85 4.33 -38.84
C ILE A 447 3.55 5.14 -38.75
N ALA A 448 3.00 5.30 -37.54
CA ALA A 448 1.75 6.04 -37.34
C ALA A 448 1.91 7.52 -37.69
N GLU A 449 3.02 8.14 -37.30
CA GLU A 449 3.32 9.54 -37.65
C GLU A 449 3.40 9.72 -39.17
N ARG A 450 4.08 8.79 -39.87
CA ARG A 450 4.15 8.84 -41.33
C ARG A 450 2.79 8.57 -41.97
N ILE A 451 2.02 7.62 -41.49
CA ILE A 451 0.66 7.40 -42.02
C ILE A 451 -0.16 8.67 -41.88
N ASN A 452 -0.19 9.30 -40.70
CA ASN A 452 -0.91 10.57 -40.45
C ASN A 452 -0.38 11.73 -41.29
N LYS A 453 0.91 11.72 -41.66
CA LYS A 453 1.48 12.75 -42.53
C LYS A 453 0.93 12.66 -43.96
N PHE A 454 0.65 11.44 -44.47
CA PHE A 454 0.26 11.23 -45.85
C PHE A 454 -1.23 10.93 -46.04
N TYR A 455 -1.94 10.52 -44.96
CA TYR A 455 -3.32 10.08 -45.05
C TYR A 455 -4.19 10.64 -43.92
N ARG A 456 -5.46 10.93 -44.21
CA ARG A 456 -6.50 11.25 -43.25
C ARG A 456 -7.63 10.22 -43.32
N VAL A 457 -8.26 9.97 -42.17
CA VAL A 457 -9.45 9.12 -42.07
C VAL A 457 -10.63 9.88 -42.69
N PRO A 458 -11.36 9.33 -43.64
CA PRO A 458 -12.56 9.95 -44.19
C PRO A 458 -13.66 10.02 -43.14
N ASP A 459 -14.29 11.18 -42.99
CA ASP A 459 -15.51 11.36 -42.20
C ASP A 459 -16.74 10.80 -42.91
N ALA A 460 -17.85 10.65 -42.16
CA ALA A 460 -19.12 10.14 -42.73
C ALA A 460 -19.61 10.96 -43.89
N ASP A 461 -19.37 12.26 -43.90
CA ASP A 461 -19.84 13.23 -44.91
C ASP A 461 -18.82 13.45 -46.04
N THR A 462 -17.67 12.76 -46.00
CA THR A 462 -16.65 12.90 -47.07
C THR A 462 -17.09 12.30 -48.37
N PRO A 463 -17.23 13.08 -49.48
CA PRO A 463 -17.60 12.55 -50.78
C PRO A 463 -16.64 11.45 -51.27
N SER A 464 -17.22 10.43 -51.90
CA SER A 464 -16.44 9.24 -52.31
C SER A 464 -15.35 9.54 -53.32
N GLU A 465 -15.48 10.65 -54.08
CA GLU A 465 -14.52 11.13 -55.08
C GLU A 465 -13.20 11.64 -54.46
N PHE A 466 -13.22 12.10 -53.20
CA PHE A 466 -12.00 12.51 -52.47
C PHE A 466 -11.29 11.35 -51.76
N CYS A 467 -11.86 10.16 -51.85
CA CYS A 467 -11.32 9.01 -51.16
C CYS A 467 -10.66 8.05 -52.12
N LYS A 468 -9.46 7.62 -51.77
CA LYS A 468 -8.67 6.60 -52.48
C LYS A 468 -8.70 5.28 -51.73
N PHE A 469 -8.69 4.16 -52.46
CA PHE A 469 -8.48 2.85 -51.87
C PHE A 469 -6.99 2.53 -51.92
N VAL A 470 -6.40 2.18 -50.78
CA VAL A 470 -5.00 1.83 -50.64
C VAL A 470 -4.84 0.48 -49.96
N THR A 471 -3.91 -0.33 -50.38
CA THR A 471 -3.48 -1.59 -49.75
C THR A 471 -2.33 -1.35 -48.78
N ALA A 472 -1.99 -2.33 -47.93
CA ALA A 472 -0.84 -2.23 -47.05
C ALA A 472 0.47 -1.99 -47.80
N SER A 473 0.60 -2.57 -48.97
CA SER A 473 1.77 -2.37 -49.85
C SER A 473 1.85 -0.93 -50.38
N ASP A 474 0.69 -0.35 -50.80
CA ASP A 474 0.64 1.03 -51.30
C ASP A 474 0.99 2.02 -50.18
N VAL A 475 0.47 1.80 -48.97
CA VAL A 475 0.81 2.61 -47.80
C VAL A 475 2.30 2.48 -47.50
N MET A 476 2.84 1.26 -47.46
CA MET A 476 4.26 1.02 -47.21
C MET A 476 5.16 1.73 -48.23
N GLU A 477 4.81 1.68 -49.50
CA GLU A 477 5.58 2.33 -50.58
C GLU A 477 5.57 3.86 -50.39
N ARG A 478 4.43 4.46 -49.99
CA ARG A 478 4.28 5.89 -49.78
C ARG A 478 5.03 6.42 -48.58
N ILE A 479 4.99 5.66 -47.45
CA ILE A 479 5.61 6.12 -46.20
C ILE A 479 7.09 5.78 -46.10
N CYS A 480 7.57 4.77 -46.83
CA CYS A 480 8.98 4.32 -46.82
C CYS A 480 9.78 4.95 -47.95
N THR A 481 10.38 6.10 -47.66
CA THR A 481 11.30 6.78 -48.57
C THR A 481 12.73 6.20 -48.51
N ASN A 482 13.07 5.44 -47.45
CA ASN A 482 14.39 4.84 -47.24
C ASN A 482 14.32 3.30 -47.36
N PRO A 483 15.15 2.63 -48.24
CA PRO A 483 15.15 1.18 -48.38
C PRO A 483 15.45 0.38 -47.11
N ALA A 484 16.34 0.88 -46.24
CA ALA A 484 16.66 0.23 -44.98
C ALA A 484 15.46 0.18 -44.02
N PHE A 485 14.65 1.22 -44.04
CA PHE A 485 13.44 1.30 -43.24
C PHE A 485 12.33 0.36 -43.77
N ARG A 486 12.26 0.16 -45.05
CA ARG A 486 11.33 -0.79 -45.70
C ARG A 486 11.57 -2.22 -45.27
N GLN A 487 12.84 -2.60 -44.99
CA GLN A 487 13.20 -3.96 -44.56
C GLN A 487 12.78 -4.27 -43.11
N SER A 488 12.58 -3.26 -42.30
CA SER A 488 12.20 -3.42 -40.89
C SER A 488 10.69 -3.49 -40.63
N MET A 489 9.86 -3.30 -41.69
CA MET A 489 8.40 -3.26 -41.58
C MET A 489 7.73 -4.38 -42.37
N SER A 490 6.63 -4.89 -41.81
CA SER A 490 5.76 -5.87 -42.46
C SER A 490 4.41 -5.27 -42.88
N ASN A 491 3.75 -5.85 -43.87
CA ASN A 491 2.37 -5.51 -44.22
C ASN A 491 1.40 -5.71 -43.04
N LYS A 492 1.75 -6.57 -42.08
CA LYS A 492 0.99 -6.80 -40.86
C LYS A 492 1.06 -5.59 -39.94
N ASP A 493 2.26 -4.98 -39.79
CA ASP A 493 2.45 -3.77 -39.00
C ASP A 493 1.64 -2.60 -39.56
N ILE A 494 1.72 -2.40 -40.90
CA ILE A 494 0.90 -1.36 -41.57
C ILE A 494 -0.59 -1.59 -41.32
N SER A 495 -1.07 -2.84 -41.47
CA SER A 495 -2.49 -3.15 -41.21
C SER A 495 -2.89 -2.80 -39.77
N MET A 496 -2.05 -3.15 -38.83
CA MET A 496 -2.26 -2.88 -37.42
C MET A 496 -2.33 -1.37 -37.13
N PHE A 497 -1.40 -0.57 -37.66
CA PHE A 497 -1.39 0.88 -37.50
C PHE A 497 -2.54 1.57 -38.23
N MET A 498 -2.90 1.15 -39.44
CA MET A 498 -4.06 1.71 -40.14
C MET A 498 -5.36 1.49 -39.40
N GLU A 499 -5.58 0.29 -38.85
CA GLU A 499 -6.76 -0.02 -38.05
C GLU A 499 -6.74 0.75 -36.71
N ALA A 500 -5.58 0.86 -36.05
CA ALA A 500 -5.40 1.64 -34.82
C ALA A 500 -5.66 3.14 -35.03
N LEU A 501 -5.26 3.68 -36.18
CA LEU A 501 -5.52 5.07 -36.56
C LEU A 501 -6.99 5.33 -37.00
N GLY A 502 -7.84 4.30 -36.98
CA GLY A 502 -9.27 4.43 -37.24
C GLY A 502 -9.66 4.30 -38.71
N PHE A 503 -8.73 3.92 -39.60
CA PHE A 503 -9.08 3.63 -40.97
C PHE A 503 -9.90 2.35 -41.07
N LYS A 504 -11.09 2.42 -41.71
CA LYS A 504 -11.95 1.24 -41.89
C LYS A 504 -11.43 0.32 -42.97
N LYS A 505 -11.21 -0.94 -42.61
CA LYS A 505 -10.78 -2.00 -43.54
C LYS A 505 -11.90 -2.35 -44.51
N ILE A 506 -11.60 -2.40 -45.76
CA ILE A 506 -12.53 -2.74 -46.84
C ILE A 506 -11.93 -3.90 -47.66
N HIS A 507 -12.78 -4.87 -47.98
CA HIS A 507 -12.41 -5.98 -48.84
C HIS A 507 -12.86 -5.69 -50.29
N ARG A 508 -11.93 -5.72 -51.23
CA ARG A 508 -12.21 -5.61 -52.67
C ARG A 508 -11.67 -6.84 -53.42
N LYS A 509 -12.06 -7.02 -54.66
CA LYS A 509 -11.53 -8.10 -55.50
C LYS A 509 -10.00 -8.07 -55.64
N THR A 510 -9.39 -6.90 -55.46
CA THR A 510 -7.95 -6.65 -55.46
C THR A 510 -7.26 -6.91 -54.12
N GLY A 511 -8.00 -7.29 -53.09
CA GLY A 511 -7.46 -7.56 -51.76
C GLY A 511 -8.05 -6.66 -50.65
N ASN A 512 -7.47 -6.79 -49.46
CA ASN A 512 -7.83 -5.97 -48.29
C ASN A 512 -7.10 -4.62 -48.34
N GLY A 513 -7.78 -3.56 -47.99
CA GLY A 513 -7.23 -2.21 -47.92
C GLY A 513 -8.13 -1.24 -47.16
N TRP A 514 -7.84 0.02 -47.24
CA TRP A 514 -8.55 1.08 -46.53
C TRP A 514 -8.98 2.19 -47.49
N LYS A 515 -10.08 2.86 -47.13
CA LYS A 515 -10.52 4.09 -47.76
C LYS A 515 -9.83 5.25 -47.04
N VAL A 516 -9.04 6.06 -47.75
CA VAL A 516 -8.23 7.15 -47.18
C VAL A 516 -8.42 8.43 -47.99
N ILE A 517 -8.14 9.57 -47.38
CA ILE A 517 -7.91 10.85 -48.07
C ILE A 517 -6.42 11.05 -48.14
N GLU A 518 -5.85 11.14 -49.36
CA GLU A 518 -4.43 11.46 -49.53
C GLU A 518 -4.18 12.94 -49.32
N MET A 519 -3.19 13.27 -48.48
CA MET A 519 -2.74 14.65 -48.24
C MET A 519 -1.98 15.19 -49.43
N ARG A 520 -2.25 16.44 -49.80
CA ARG A 520 -1.54 17.14 -50.87
C ARG A 520 -0.15 17.61 -50.38
N PRO A 521 0.84 17.81 -51.28
CA PRO A 521 2.16 18.25 -50.90
C PRO A 521 2.17 19.57 -50.10
N ASP A 522 1.32 20.52 -50.47
CA ASP A 522 1.12 21.81 -49.82
C ASP A 522 0.54 21.67 -48.38
N GLU A 523 -0.37 20.74 -48.18
CA GLU A 523 -0.93 20.43 -46.84
C GLU A 523 0.12 19.75 -45.95
N ILE A 524 0.99 18.92 -46.52
CA ILE A 524 2.09 18.26 -45.81
C ILE A 524 3.12 19.26 -45.32
N GLU A 525 3.47 20.27 -46.13
CA GLU A 525 4.41 21.33 -45.75
C GLU A 525 3.82 22.29 -44.69
N ASN A 526 2.54 22.60 -44.76
CA ASN A 526 1.88 23.47 -43.80
C ASN A 526 1.76 22.81 -42.42
N ASN A 527 1.48 21.53 -42.34
CA ASN A 527 1.46 20.79 -41.08
C ASN A 527 2.84 20.69 -40.41
N GLN A 528 3.93 20.64 -41.19
CA GLN A 528 5.30 20.69 -40.65
C GLN A 528 5.65 22.03 -40.01
N LYS A 529 5.10 23.13 -40.50
CA LYS A 529 5.32 24.49 -39.93
C LYS A 529 4.52 24.70 -38.64
N MET A 530 3.40 24.01 -38.43
CA MET A 530 2.60 24.11 -37.22
C MET A 530 3.10 23.23 -36.06
N ASP A 531 3.77 22.11 -36.36
CA ASP A 531 4.26 21.17 -35.33
C ASP A 531 5.60 21.58 -34.68
N GLY A 532 6.25 22.67 -35.11
CA GLY A 532 7.42 23.26 -34.42
C GLY A 532 8.62 22.30 -34.24
N SER A 533 8.70 21.21 -35.02
CA SER A 533 9.85 20.34 -34.98
C SER A 533 11.00 20.96 -35.78
N GLU A 534 11.89 21.67 -35.09
CA GLU A 534 13.17 22.09 -35.61
C GLU A 534 13.92 20.89 -36.22
N ASN A 535 14.43 21.14 -37.42
CA ASN A 535 15.31 20.25 -38.18
C ASN A 535 16.46 19.72 -37.31
N ILE A 536 16.44 18.44 -36.99
CA ILE A 536 17.66 17.72 -36.62
C ILE A 536 18.34 17.34 -37.94
N PRO A 537 19.54 17.86 -38.23
CA PRO A 537 20.27 17.48 -39.43
C PRO A 537 20.61 15.98 -39.39
N PRO A 538 20.64 15.28 -40.56
CA PRO A 538 21.00 13.87 -40.62
C PRO A 538 22.51 13.75 -40.45
N GLY A 539 22.96 13.60 -39.21
CA GLY A 539 24.40 13.49 -39.03
C GLY A 539 24.94 13.24 -37.64
N ASP A 540 24.12 12.96 -36.59
CA ASP A 540 24.67 12.52 -35.31
C ASP A 540 23.70 11.56 -34.60
N LEU A 541 23.79 10.29 -34.99
CA LEU A 541 23.32 9.20 -34.13
C LEU A 541 24.53 8.68 -33.34
N PRO A 542 24.53 8.80 -32.02
CA PRO A 542 25.47 8.03 -31.21
C PRO A 542 25.01 6.57 -31.20
N PHE A 543 25.98 5.67 -31.45
CA PHE A 543 25.88 4.21 -31.49
C PHE A 543 25.40 3.60 -30.17
#